data_c8a24f465785bccd7bc6ea65e8f0c6b1
#
_entry.id   c8a24f465785bccd7bc6ea65e8f0c6b1
#
_cell.length_a   1.000
_cell.length_b   1.000
_cell.length_c   1.000
_cell.angle_alpha   90.00
_cell.angle_beta   90.00
_cell.angle_gamma   90.00
#
_symmetry.space_group_name_H-M   'P 1'
#
loop_
_entity.id
_entity.type
_entity.pdbx_description
1 polymer ?
#
loop_
_entity_poly.entity_id
_entity_poly.type
_entity_poly.pdbx_seq_one_letter_code
_entity_poly.pdbx_strand_id
1 'polypeptide(L)'
;MKFAIFTGMTGTTWDEILALWRHGDQTGWDAACVTDHFMPNTADRVGDTLECWTALAALAGLTTRLRVGTIVSGNTYRHPALLAKMAANVDVISRGRLICGIGAGWQENEHRAYGMDFYTTRERLARLDEACRVLKALWTEAKAEYKGKYYQLEAAPLMPKPVQKPYPELMIGGGGEKVTLRIAARHADHWNVWGGPATLTHKGRILDQHCATEGRDPKAILRSAVMVLGFADDRAGVEKIERAYMQRMGADAEKARDTVLAGSVSQIKDKLARLQEAGVGMLFIPTFLLPADPRPTLDRFMAEVAPAFRS
;
A
#
# COMPACT_ATOMS: atom_id res chain seq x y z
N MET A 1 -7.25 -3.05 15.57
CA MET A 1 -6.50 -2.49 14.41
C MET A 1 -5.39 -3.46 14.00
N LYS A 2 -5.12 -3.62 12.68
CA LYS A 2 -4.00 -4.40 12.14
C LYS A 2 -2.78 -3.52 11.91
N PHE A 3 -1.58 -4.11 11.95
CA PHE A 3 -0.32 -3.38 11.76
C PHE A 3 0.52 -4.03 10.67
N ALA A 4 1.03 -3.23 9.76
CA ALA A 4 1.78 -3.69 8.60
C ALA A 4 3.11 -2.96 8.42
N ILE A 5 4.10 -3.71 7.98
CA ILE A 5 5.41 -3.19 7.57
C ILE A 5 5.29 -2.71 6.11
N PHE A 6 5.72 -1.48 5.86
CA PHE A 6 5.82 -0.93 4.52
C PHE A 6 7.29 -0.83 4.13
N THR A 7 7.74 -1.73 3.28
CA THR A 7 9.14 -1.87 2.89
C THR A 7 9.44 -1.13 1.60
N GLY A 8 10.39 -0.19 1.65
CA GLY A 8 10.99 0.39 0.45
C GLY A 8 11.92 -0.62 -0.24
N MET A 9 11.91 -0.62 -1.57
CA MET A 9 12.75 -1.53 -2.37
C MET A 9 14.02 -0.87 -2.89
N THR A 10 14.22 0.41 -2.59
CA THR A 10 15.37 1.22 -3.03
C THR A 10 16.35 1.40 -1.90
N GLY A 11 17.65 1.27 -2.19
CA GLY A 11 18.76 1.46 -1.23
C GLY A 11 18.79 0.41 -0.13
N THR A 12 18.34 -0.80 -0.42
CA THR A 12 18.32 -1.96 0.47
C THR A 12 18.73 -3.21 -0.29
N THR A 13 19.28 -4.17 0.42
CA THR A 13 19.68 -5.46 -0.13
C THR A 13 18.58 -6.51 0.04
N TRP A 14 18.66 -7.57 -0.76
CA TRP A 14 17.78 -8.74 -0.60
C TRP A 14 17.82 -9.32 0.82
N ASP A 15 19.02 -9.46 1.38
CA ASP A 15 19.21 -10.08 2.70
C ASP A 15 18.59 -9.21 3.81
N GLU A 16 18.69 -7.88 3.72
CA GLU A 16 18.06 -6.97 4.67
C GLU A 16 16.53 -7.06 4.62
N ILE A 17 15.95 -7.06 3.42
CA ILE A 17 14.49 -7.19 3.28
C ILE A 17 14.01 -8.56 3.78
N LEU A 18 14.70 -9.63 3.41
CA LEU A 18 14.35 -10.98 3.85
C LEU A 18 14.44 -11.12 5.38
N ALA A 19 15.51 -10.58 5.99
CA ALA A 19 15.67 -10.58 7.45
C ALA A 19 14.54 -9.81 8.13
N LEU A 20 14.18 -8.63 7.61
CA LEU A 20 13.09 -7.82 8.12
C LEU A 20 11.73 -8.54 8.02
N TRP A 21 11.45 -9.17 6.89
CA TRP A 21 10.18 -9.86 6.68
C TRP A 21 10.05 -11.11 7.54
N ARG A 22 11.12 -11.90 7.70
CA ARG A 22 11.18 -13.02 8.63
C ARG A 22 10.98 -12.57 10.08
N HIS A 23 11.61 -11.46 10.45
CA HIS A 23 11.42 -10.85 11.77
C HIS A 23 9.94 -10.46 11.97
N GLY A 24 9.32 -9.76 11.02
CA GLY A 24 7.89 -9.42 11.07
C GLY A 24 6.98 -10.65 11.13
N ASP A 25 7.32 -11.72 10.40
CA ASP A 25 6.57 -12.98 10.40
C ASP A 25 6.57 -13.66 11.79
N GLN A 26 7.65 -13.47 12.57
CA GLN A 26 7.82 -14.03 13.92
C GLN A 26 7.28 -13.12 15.03
N THR A 27 7.31 -11.80 14.85
CA THR A 27 7.01 -10.82 15.91
C THR A 27 5.56 -10.27 15.87
N GLY A 28 4.67 -10.95 15.16
CA GLY A 28 3.23 -10.67 15.27
C GLY A 28 2.69 -9.59 14.33
N TRP A 29 3.46 -9.05 13.39
CA TRP A 29 2.93 -8.16 12.35
C TRP A 29 1.86 -8.87 11.51
N ASP A 30 0.83 -8.13 11.06
CA ASP A 30 -0.28 -8.71 10.30
C ASP A 30 0.03 -8.80 8.80
N ALA A 31 0.82 -7.86 8.26
CA ALA A 31 1.22 -7.84 6.87
C ALA A 31 2.59 -7.19 6.66
N ALA A 32 3.18 -7.45 5.50
CA ALA A 32 4.28 -6.70 4.95
C ALA A 32 4.05 -6.45 3.45
N CYS A 33 4.27 -5.21 3.01
CA CYS A 33 4.08 -4.80 1.64
C CYS A 33 5.31 -4.07 1.11
N VAL A 34 5.56 -4.20 -0.19
CA VAL A 34 6.69 -3.59 -0.90
C VAL A 34 6.25 -2.46 -1.84
N THR A 35 7.14 -1.50 -2.09
CA THR A 35 6.95 -0.50 -3.16
C THR A 35 7.17 -1.11 -4.53
N ASP A 36 6.56 -0.53 -5.57
CA ASP A 36 6.75 -0.92 -6.97
C ASP A 36 7.36 0.26 -7.74
N HIS A 37 8.70 0.31 -7.74
CA HIS A 37 9.51 1.29 -8.45
C HIS A 37 10.71 0.58 -9.08
N PHE A 38 11.30 1.16 -10.14
CA PHE A 38 12.44 0.59 -10.87
C PHE A 38 13.75 1.30 -10.58
N MET A 39 13.69 2.48 -9.98
CA MET A 39 14.85 3.29 -9.65
C MET A 39 14.54 4.30 -8.54
N PRO A 40 15.56 4.88 -7.88
CA PRO A 40 15.38 5.97 -6.93
C PRO A 40 14.69 7.19 -7.57
N ASN A 41 13.84 7.87 -6.81
CA ASN A 41 13.32 9.17 -7.19
C ASN A 41 14.27 10.31 -6.77
N THR A 42 15.52 10.23 -7.23
CA THR A 42 16.59 11.20 -7.00
C THR A 42 17.02 11.84 -8.32
N ALA A 43 17.75 12.94 -8.25
CA ALA A 43 18.19 13.67 -9.45
C ALA A 43 19.14 12.84 -10.33
N ASP A 44 20.04 12.08 -9.71
CA ASP A 44 21.01 11.20 -10.38
C ASP A 44 20.40 9.87 -10.84
N ARG A 45 19.25 9.46 -10.28
CA ARG A 45 18.51 8.23 -10.61
C ARG A 45 19.33 6.95 -10.44
N VAL A 46 20.42 7.00 -9.70
CA VAL A 46 21.34 5.88 -9.47
C VAL A 46 21.13 5.31 -8.08
N GLY A 47 20.97 4.01 -8.00
CA GLY A 47 20.84 3.26 -6.75
C GLY A 47 20.14 1.93 -6.94
N ASP A 48 20.53 0.95 -6.15
CA ASP A 48 19.94 -0.38 -6.18
C ASP A 48 18.44 -0.30 -5.86
N THR A 49 17.64 -0.91 -6.71
CA THR A 49 16.18 -1.04 -6.52
C THR A 49 15.76 -2.44 -6.94
N LEU A 50 15.26 -3.22 -6.00
CA LEU A 50 14.77 -4.57 -6.30
C LEU A 50 13.42 -4.49 -7.01
N GLU A 51 13.23 -5.33 -8.04
CA GLU A 51 11.95 -5.40 -8.75
C GLU A 51 10.86 -5.99 -7.83
N CYS A 52 9.74 -5.31 -7.80
CA CYS A 52 8.67 -5.53 -6.83
C CYS A 52 8.10 -6.95 -6.86
N TRP A 53 7.58 -7.41 -8.00
CA TRP A 53 6.81 -8.64 -8.06
C TRP A 53 7.67 -9.90 -8.02
N THR A 54 8.89 -9.86 -8.54
CA THR A 54 9.85 -10.96 -8.43
C THR A 54 10.33 -11.13 -6.99
N ALA A 55 10.66 -10.04 -6.31
CA ALA A 55 11.01 -10.07 -4.90
C ALA A 55 9.82 -10.49 -4.01
N LEU A 56 8.62 -9.95 -4.28
CA LEU A 56 7.41 -10.31 -3.54
C LEU A 56 7.07 -11.81 -3.63
N ALA A 57 7.24 -12.41 -4.82
CA ALA A 57 7.01 -13.84 -5.00
C ALA A 57 7.98 -14.68 -4.14
N ALA A 58 9.26 -14.30 -4.08
CA ALA A 58 10.26 -14.97 -3.23
C ALA A 58 9.95 -14.78 -1.74
N LEU A 59 9.65 -13.54 -1.31
CA LEU A 59 9.29 -13.22 0.08
C LEU A 59 8.02 -13.97 0.53
N ALA A 60 7.04 -14.09 -0.37
CA ALA A 60 5.81 -14.85 -0.12
C ALA A 60 6.07 -16.34 0.16
N GLY A 61 7.04 -16.93 -0.54
CA GLY A 61 7.46 -18.31 -0.34
C GLY A 61 8.32 -18.53 0.92
N LEU A 62 8.99 -17.49 1.40
CA LEU A 62 9.95 -17.55 2.52
C LEU A 62 9.35 -17.04 3.85
N THR A 63 8.08 -16.65 3.85
CA THR A 63 7.28 -16.28 5.04
C THR A 63 6.06 -17.19 5.15
N THR A 64 5.47 -17.30 6.33
CA THR A 64 4.41 -18.27 6.57
C THR A 64 3.10 -17.68 7.06
N ARG A 65 3.14 -16.58 7.80
CA ARG A 65 1.98 -16.00 8.48
C ARG A 65 1.60 -14.61 7.96
N LEU A 66 2.59 -13.76 7.68
CA LEU A 66 2.35 -12.40 7.18
C LEU A 66 1.48 -12.41 5.93
N ARG A 67 0.47 -11.56 5.87
CA ARG A 67 -0.08 -11.17 4.58
C ARG A 67 0.99 -10.40 3.81
N VAL A 68 1.07 -10.65 2.52
CA VAL A 68 2.13 -10.11 1.64
C VAL A 68 1.50 -9.29 0.53
N GLY A 69 2.11 -8.19 0.12
CA GLY A 69 1.48 -7.39 -0.93
C GLY A 69 2.32 -6.25 -1.47
N THR A 70 1.68 -5.47 -2.33
CA THR A 70 2.24 -4.24 -2.90
C THR A 70 1.53 -3.02 -2.31
N ILE A 71 2.30 -1.91 -2.10
CA ILE A 71 1.75 -0.64 -1.59
C ILE A 71 2.33 0.57 -2.35
N VAL A 72 1.86 0.84 -3.55
CA VAL A 72 1.01 0.03 -4.40
C VAL A 72 1.65 -0.10 -5.79
N SER A 73 1.30 -1.14 -6.57
CA SER A 73 1.75 -1.25 -7.97
C SER A 73 1.19 -0.12 -8.83
N GLY A 74 2.05 0.48 -9.64
CA GLY A 74 1.63 1.44 -10.65
C GLY A 74 0.92 0.75 -11.83
N ASN A 75 -0.33 1.12 -12.09
CA ASN A 75 -1.09 0.55 -13.21
C ASN A 75 -0.45 0.82 -14.59
N THR A 76 0.46 1.77 -14.65
CA THR A 76 1.18 2.18 -15.88
C THR A 76 2.40 1.33 -16.18
N TYR A 77 2.87 0.49 -15.25
CA TYR A 77 4.08 -0.32 -15.44
C TYR A 77 3.83 -1.64 -16.17
N ARG A 78 2.63 -2.19 -16.08
CA ARG A 78 2.28 -3.51 -16.62
C ARG A 78 0.87 -3.52 -17.16
N HIS A 79 0.66 -4.31 -18.22
CA HIS A 79 -0.71 -4.59 -18.67
C HIS A 79 -1.49 -5.30 -17.54
N PRO A 80 -2.75 -4.92 -17.23
CA PRO A 80 -3.48 -5.49 -16.11
C PRO A 80 -3.71 -7.00 -16.21
N ALA A 81 -3.74 -7.57 -17.40
CA ALA A 81 -3.82 -9.04 -17.56
C ALA A 81 -2.52 -9.74 -17.08
N LEU A 82 -1.34 -9.13 -17.34
CA LEU A 82 -0.08 -9.62 -16.79
C LEU A 82 -0.06 -9.49 -15.27
N LEU A 83 -0.49 -8.32 -14.74
CA LEU A 83 -0.60 -8.10 -13.31
C LEU A 83 -1.54 -9.12 -12.64
N ALA A 84 -2.70 -9.40 -13.26
CA ALA A 84 -3.64 -10.41 -12.76
C ALA A 84 -2.99 -11.79 -12.66
N LYS A 85 -2.16 -12.16 -13.65
CA LYS A 85 -1.45 -13.44 -13.68
C LYS A 85 -0.37 -13.51 -12.60
N MET A 86 0.42 -12.46 -12.45
CA MET A 86 1.44 -12.37 -11.41
C MET A 86 0.82 -12.44 -10.01
N ALA A 87 -0.25 -11.66 -9.77
CA ALA A 87 -0.98 -11.64 -8.51
C ALA A 87 -1.58 -13.02 -8.18
N ALA A 88 -2.19 -13.70 -9.14
CA ALA A 88 -2.69 -15.06 -8.92
C ALA A 88 -1.58 -16.04 -8.53
N ASN A 89 -0.40 -15.94 -9.16
CA ASN A 89 0.74 -16.78 -8.80
C ASN A 89 1.26 -16.48 -7.39
N VAL A 90 1.42 -15.22 -7.02
CA VAL A 90 1.84 -14.84 -5.65
C VAL A 90 0.79 -15.28 -4.63
N ASP A 91 -0.50 -15.20 -4.96
CA ASP A 91 -1.56 -15.70 -4.08
C ASP A 91 -1.47 -17.22 -3.86
N VAL A 92 -1.16 -17.99 -4.90
CA VAL A 92 -0.90 -19.44 -4.80
C VAL A 92 0.35 -19.73 -3.97
N ILE A 93 1.47 -19.06 -4.26
CA ILE A 93 2.75 -19.22 -3.53
C ILE A 93 2.56 -18.91 -2.04
N SER A 94 1.86 -17.84 -1.75
CA SER A 94 1.57 -17.39 -0.37
C SER A 94 0.46 -18.19 0.31
N ARG A 95 -0.23 -19.09 -0.38
CA ARG A 95 -1.38 -19.85 0.14
C ARG A 95 -2.54 -18.92 0.57
N GLY A 96 -2.85 -17.93 -0.27
CA GLY A 96 -3.99 -17.03 -0.04
C GLY A 96 -3.71 -15.85 0.88
N ARG A 97 -2.46 -15.38 0.96
CA ARG A 97 -2.06 -14.24 1.81
C ARG A 97 -1.86 -12.92 1.04
N LEU A 98 -2.07 -12.89 -0.28
CA LEU A 98 -1.82 -11.70 -1.07
C LEU A 98 -2.78 -10.55 -0.75
N ILE A 99 -2.23 -9.35 -0.68
CA ILE A 99 -2.92 -8.04 -0.82
C ILE A 99 -2.44 -7.44 -2.14
N CYS A 100 -3.31 -7.39 -3.13
CA CYS A 100 -2.98 -6.81 -4.43
C CYS A 100 -3.23 -5.30 -4.41
N GLY A 101 -2.22 -4.52 -4.08
CA GLY A 101 -2.31 -3.06 -4.10
C GLY A 101 -2.04 -2.50 -5.49
N ILE A 102 -2.91 -1.60 -5.96
CA ILE A 102 -2.78 -0.91 -7.25
C ILE A 102 -3.10 0.57 -7.14
N GLY A 103 -2.44 1.39 -7.95
CA GLY A 103 -2.65 2.84 -8.04
C GLY A 103 -2.46 3.37 -9.46
N ALA A 104 -2.75 4.63 -9.67
CA ALA A 104 -2.69 5.24 -11.01
C ALA A 104 -1.27 5.43 -11.57
N GLY A 105 -0.23 5.24 -10.74
CA GLY A 105 1.15 5.64 -11.06
C GLY A 105 1.38 7.14 -10.88
N TRP A 106 2.61 7.53 -10.53
CA TRP A 106 2.94 8.92 -10.25
C TRP A 106 4.37 9.32 -10.65
N GLN A 107 5.31 8.41 -10.61
CA GLN A 107 6.74 8.69 -10.82
C GLN A 107 7.07 8.80 -12.31
N GLU A 108 6.94 10.00 -12.88
CA GLU A 108 7.13 10.23 -14.31
C GLU A 108 8.56 9.97 -14.79
N ASN A 109 9.56 10.31 -13.97
CA ASN A 109 10.96 10.18 -14.35
C ASN A 109 11.39 8.73 -14.65
N GLU A 110 10.84 7.73 -13.95
CA GLU A 110 11.14 6.33 -14.24
C GLU A 110 10.42 5.83 -15.50
N HIS A 111 9.18 6.28 -15.75
CA HIS A 111 8.50 5.98 -17.01
C HIS A 111 9.32 6.43 -18.21
N ARG A 112 9.80 7.68 -18.17
CA ARG A 112 10.67 8.22 -19.23
C ARG A 112 11.98 7.48 -19.35
N ALA A 113 12.62 7.12 -18.23
CA ALA A 113 13.91 6.44 -18.23
C ALA A 113 13.82 5.03 -18.83
N TYR A 114 12.72 4.32 -18.59
CA TYR A 114 12.49 2.96 -19.07
C TYR A 114 11.68 2.89 -20.38
N GLY A 115 11.40 4.03 -21.02
CA GLY A 115 10.66 4.07 -22.29
C GLY A 115 9.19 3.66 -22.16
N MET A 116 8.61 3.82 -20.96
CA MET A 116 7.19 3.54 -20.70
C MET A 116 6.35 4.81 -20.85
N ASP A 117 5.15 4.65 -21.39
CA ASP A 117 4.22 5.76 -21.50
C ASP A 117 3.81 6.31 -20.14
N PHE A 118 3.95 7.61 -19.96
CA PHE A 118 3.39 8.33 -18.82
C PHE A 118 2.21 9.18 -19.27
N TYR A 119 1.03 8.64 -19.19
CA TYR A 119 -0.21 9.28 -19.61
C TYR A 119 -0.60 10.46 -18.72
N THR A 120 -1.54 11.29 -19.20
CA THR A 120 -2.13 12.35 -18.37
C THR A 120 -2.78 11.76 -17.11
N THR A 121 -2.88 12.55 -16.03
CA THR A 121 -3.52 12.10 -14.79
C THR A 121 -4.95 11.58 -15.03
N ARG A 122 -5.71 12.26 -15.92
CA ARG A 122 -7.06 11.83 -16.29
C ARG A 122 -7.05 10.44 -16.94
N GLU A 123 -6.12 10.21 -17.83
CA GLU A 123 -6.02 8.92 -18.52
C GLU A 123 -5.52 7.82 -17.59
N ARG A 124 -4.49 8.07 -16.77
CA ARG A 124 -4.02 7.09 -15.78
C ARG A 124 -5.13 6.64 -14.84
N LEU A 125 -5.97 7.56 -14.38
CA LEU A 125 -7.12 7.24 -13.53
C LEU A 125 -8.20 6.46 -14.28
N ALA A 126 -8.48 6.79 -15.55
CA ALA A 126 -9.43 6.03 -16.36
C ALA A 126 -8.91 4.61 -16.66
N ARG A 127 -7.62 4.46 -16.92
CA ARG A 127 -6.96 3.16 -17.08
C ARG A 127 -7.02 2.34 -15.78
N LEU A 128 -6.87 2.97 -14.61
CA LEU A 128 -6.99 2.31 -13.31
C LEU A 128 -8.42 1.75 -13.10
N ASP A 129 -9.47 2.51 -13.43
CA ASP A 129 -10.86 2.04 -13.34
C ASP A 129 -11.09 0.80 -14.21
N GLU A 130 -10.61 0.81 -15.46
CA GLU A 130 -10.70 -0.37 -16.34
C GLU A 130 -9.85 -1.54 -15.85
N ALA A 131 -8.61 -1.27 -15.37
CA ALA A 131 -7.73 -2.31 -14.85
C ALA A 131 -8.34 -3.08 -13.69
N CYS A 132 -9.03 -2.41 -12.77
CA CYS A 132 -9.75 -3.09 -11.68
C CYS A 132 -10.80 -4.10 -12.21
N ARG A 133 -11.50 -3.78 -13.28
CA ARG A 133 -12.47 -4.69 -13.93
C ARG A 133 -11.76 -5.86 -14.60
N VAL A 134 -10.69 -5.58 -15.33
CA VAL A 134 -9.86 -6.61 -15.99
C VAL A 134 -9.30 -7.60 -14.97
N LEU A 135 -8.75 -7.11 -13.86
CA LEU A 135 -8.24 -7.95 -12.76
C LEU A 135 -9.32 -8.88 -12.22
N LYS A 136 -10.47 -8.31 -11.85
CA LYS A 136 -11.59 -9.08 -11.28
C LYS A 136 -12.14 -10.12 -12.28
N ALA A 137 -12.36 -9.74 -13.54
CA ALA A 137 -12.83 -10.67 -14.57
C ALA A 137 -11.86 -11.86 -14.71
N LEU A 138 -10.55 -11.60 -14.86
CA LEU A 138 -9.55 -12.66 -14.97
C LEU A 138 -9.48 -13.57 -13.76
N TRP A 139 -9.66 -13.04 -12.55
CA TRP A 139 -9.61 -13.84 -11.34
C TRP A 139 -10.85 -14.70 -11.12
N THR A 140 -12.03 -14.26 -11.59
CA THR A 140 -13.32 -14.90 -11.28
C THR A 140 -13.90 -15.71 -12.44
N GLU A 141 -13.76 -15.26 -13.69
CA GLU A 141 -14.39 -15.89 -14.84
C GLU A 141 -13.53 -17.02 -15.41
N ALA A 142 -14.14 -18.07 -15.94
CA ALA A 142 -13.44 -19.18 -16.57
C ALA A 142 -12.65 -18.73 -17.81
N LYS A 143 -13.30 -17.90 -18.62
CA LYS A 143 -12.72 -17.19 -19.78
C LYS A 143 -13.22 -15.75 -19.70
N ALA A 144 -12.31 -14.81 -19.42
CA ALA A 144 -12.68 -13.42 -19.25
C ALA A 144 -12.88 -12.72 -20.59
N GLU A 145 -13.99 -12.00 -20.69
CA GLU A 145 -14.28 -11.08 -21.79
C GLU A 145 -14.27 -9.65 -21.24
N TYR A 146 -13.59 -8.76 -21.93
CA TYR A 146 -13.60 -7.33 -21.58
C TYR A 146 -13.42 -6.48 -22.84
N LYS A 147 -14.26 -5.49 -23.04
CA LYS A 147 -14.16 -4.54 -24.14
C LYS A 147 -14.24 -3.12 -23.59
N GLY A 148 -13.08 -2.59 -23.17
CA GLY A 148 -12.92 -1.23 -22.68
C GLY A 148 -12.33 -0.31 -23.74
N LYS A 149 -12.09 0.93 -23.30
CA LYS A 149 -11.38 1.92 -24.13
C LYS A 149 -9.89 1.63 -24.19
N TYR A 150 -9.30 1.17 -23.07
CA TYR A 150 -7.85 1.02 -22.90
C TYR A 150 -7.40 -0.44 -22.89
N TYR A 151 -8.28 -1.34 -22.50
CA TYR A 151 -7.97 -2.77 -22.41
C TYR A 151 -9.04 -3.61 -23.06
N GLN A 152 -8.62 -4.73 -23.65
CA GLN A 152 -9.51 -5.70 -24.27
C GLN A 152 -9.06 -7.11 -23.91
N LEU A 153 -9.99 -7.99 -23.62
CA LEU A 153 -9.79 -9.42 -23.42
C LEU A 153 -10.75 -10.18 -24.33
N GLU A 154 -10.27 -11.26 -24.93
CA GLU A 154 -11.03 -12.16 -25.77
C GLU A 154 -10.88 -13.58 -25.25
N ALA A 155 -11.92 -14.13 -24.65
CA ALA A 155 -11.96 -15.47 -24.06
C ALA A 155 -10.70 -15.82 -23.23
N ALA A 156 -10.18 -14.85 -22.47
CA ALA A 156 -8.88 -14.93 -21.83
C ALA A 156 -8.91 -15.86 -20.60
N PRO A 157 -8.23 -17.05 -20.63
CA PRO A 157 -8.13 -17.89 -19.45
C PRO A 157 -7.05 -17.37 -18.51
N LEU A 158 -7.28 -17.47 -17.21
CA LEU A 158 -6.25 -17.29 -16.18
C LEU A 158 -6.24 -18.53 -15.28
N MET A 159 -5.19 -19.34 -15.38
CA MET A 159 -4.96 -20.52 -14.55
C MET A 159 -3.49 -20.53 -14.06
N PRO A 160 -3.23 -20.90 -12.80
CA PRO A 160 -4.22 -21.21 -11.77
C PRO A 160 -5.03 -19.98 -11.36
N LYS A 161 -6.25 -20.20 -10.89
CA LYS A 161 -7.01 -19.14 -10.21
C LYS A 161 -6.39 -18.83 -8.85
N PRO A 162 -6.58 -17.62 -8.29
CA PRO A 162 -6.18 -17.31 -6.93
C PRO A 162 -6.80 -18.27 -5.91
N VAL A 163 -6.09 -18.48 -4.80
CA VAL A 163 -6.57 -19.27 -3.65
C VAL A 163 -7.69 -18.53 -2.93
N GLN A 164 -7.51 -17.22 -2.72
CA GLN A 164 -8.52 -16.37 -2.09
C GLN A 164 -9.79 -16.29 -2.96
N LYS A 165 -10.96 -16.29 -2.31
CA LYS A 165 -12.27 -16.22 -2.97
C LYS A 165 -13.05 -14.99 -2.48
N PRO A 166 -13.72 -14.28 -3.39
CA PRO A 166 -13.82 -14.53 -4.83
C PRO A 166 -12.53 -14.23 -5.60
N TYR A 167 -11.61 -13.41 -5.02
CA TYR A 167 -10.31 -12.99 -5.58
C TYR A 167 -9.41 -12.45 -4.44
N PRO A 168 -8.10 -12.22 -4.68
CA PRO A 168 -7.20 -11.59 -3.70
C PRO A 168 -7.70 -10.20 -3.32
N GLU A 169 -7.56 -9.83 -2.05
CA GLU A 169 -7.93 -8.49 -1.57
C GLU A 169 -7.34 -7.41 -2.49
N LEU A 170 -8.20 -6.61 -3.11
CA LEU A 170 -7.81 -5.53 -4.01
C LEU A 170 -7.69 -4.23 -3.23
N MET A 171 -6.44 -3.77 -3.00
CA MET A 171 -6.17 -2.49 -2.36
C MET A 171 -5.97 -1.40 -3.40
N ILE A 172 -6.68 -0.27 -3.26
CA ILE A 172 -6.47 0.91 -4.09
C ILE A 172 -5.78 1.99 -3.28
N GLY A 173 -4.60 2.42 -3.76
CA GLY A 173 -3.80 3.48 -3.16
C GLY A 173 -4.06 4.83 -3.78
N GLY A 174 -4.16 5.85 -2.93
CA GLY A 174 -4.26 7.24 -3.33
C GLY A 174 -5.40 8.02 -2.67
N GLY A 175 -5.24 9.34 -2.64
CA GLY A 175 -6.14 10.23 -1.91
C GLY A 175 -6.88 11.26 -2.79
N GLY A 176 -6.92 11.08 -4.12
CA GLY A 176 -7.60 11.99 -5.04
C GLY A 176 -9.12 11.94 -4.87
N GLU A 177 -9.70 13.02 -4.37
CA GLU A 177 -11.07 13.07 -3.85
C GLU A 177 -12.15 12.85 -4.91
N LYS A 178 -11.97 13.43 -6.11
CA LYS A 178 -13.00 13.39 -7.17
C LYS A 178 -13.04 12.07 -7.94
N VAL A 179 -11.89 11.43 -8.16
CA VAL A 179 -11.79 10.27 -9.05
C VAL A 179 -11.21 9.04 -8.34
N THR A 180 -10.07 9.17 -7.65
CA THR A 180 -9.44 8.01 -6.99
C THR A 180 -10.35 7.41 -5.93
N LEU A 181 -10.98 8.25 -5.07
CA LEU A 181 -11.91 7.74 -4.06
C LEU A 181 -13.18 7.14 -4.66
N ARG A 182 -13.64 7.65 -5.82
CA ARG A 182 -14.75 7.02 -6.54
C ARG A 182 -14.37 5.65 -7.11
N ILE A 183 -13.14 5.50 -7.64
CA ILE A 183 -12.62 4.20 -8.09
C ILE A 183 -12.50 3.24 -6.90
N ALA A 184 -12.01 3.73 -5.75
CA ALA A 184 -11.97 2.94 -4.52
C ALA A 184 -13.37 2.50 -4.08
N ALA A 185 -14.36 3.39 -4.08
CA ALA A 185 -15.76 3.06 -3.77
C ALA A 185 -16.32 1.96 -4.66
N ARG A 186 -15.98 1.96 -5.96
CA ARG A 186 -16.45 0.94 -6.92
C ARG A 186 -15.78 -0.41 -6.77
N HIS A 187 -14.46 -0.40 -6.53
CA HIS A 187 -13.65 -1.60 -6.77
C HIS A 187 -12.89 -2.09 -5.56
N ALA A 188 -12.51 -1.22 -4.61
CA ALA A 188 -11.60 -1.61 -3.55
C ALA A 188 -12.25 -2.49 -2.48
N ASP A 189 -11.53 -3.50 -2.02
CA ASP A 189 -11.79 -4.18 -0.76
C ASP A 189 -11.01 -3.47 0.36
N HIS A 190 -9.99 -2.70 -0.02
CA HIS A 190 -9.09 -1.99 0.86
C HIS A 190 -8.68 -0.66 0.21
N TRP A 191 -8.83 0.45 0.93
CA TRP A 191 -8.34 1.76 0.52
C TRP A 191 -7.17 2.20 1.39
N ASN A 192 -6.10 2.67 0.74
CA ASN A 192 -4.88 3.13 1.41
C ASN A 192 -4.52 4.56 1.03
N VAL A 193 -4.09 5.35 2.02
CA VAL A 193 -3.60 6.71 1.80
C VAL A 193 -2.55 7.11 2.85
N TRP A 194 -1.62 7.99 2.45
CA TRP A 194 -0.72 8.68 3.37
C TRP A 194 -1.50 9.76 4.15
N GLY A 195 -1.42 9.73 5.47
CA GLY A 195 -2.04 10.71 6.34
C GLY A 195 -2.42 10.15 7.69
N GLY A 196 -2.72 11.04 8.61
CA GLY A 196 -3.16 10.74 9.96
C GLY A 196 -4.66 10.99 10.16
N PRO A 197 -5.09 11.20 11.42
CA PRO A 197 -6.51 11.30 11.76
C PRO A 197 -7.29 12.37 10.99
N ALA A 198 -6.70 13.55 10.76
CA ALA A 198 -7.38 14.63 10.03
C ALA A 198 -7.62 14.24 8.57
N THR A 199 -6.59 13.75 7.88
CA THR A 199 -6.70 13.27 6.49
C THR A 199 -7.71 12.13 6.37
N LEU A 200 -7.67 11.14 7.24
CA LEU A 200 -8.54 9.97 7.17
C LEU A 200 -10.00 10.32 7.50
N THR A 201 -10.26 11.22 8.47
CA THR A 201 -11.60 11.71 8.76
C THR A 201 -12.18 12.45 7.55
N HIS A 202 -11.42 13.38 6.95
CA HIS A 202 -11.88 14.16 5.80
C HIS A 202 -12.14 13.27 4.57
N LYS A 203 -11.14 12.51 4.16
CA LYS A 203 -11.23 11.67 2.95
C LYS A 203 -12.15 10.46 3.14
N GLY A 204 -12.26 9.95 4.37
CA GLY A 204 -13.20 8.90 4.73
C GLY A 204 -14.64 9.30 4.47
N ARG A 205 -15.05 10.54 4.83
CA ARG A 205 -16.40 11.06 4.52
C ARG A 205 -16.65 11.15 3.01
N ILE A 206 -15.63 11.56 2.23
CA ILE A 206 -15.76 11.64 0.77
C ILE A 206 -15.88 10.23 0.17
N LEU A 207 -15.12 9.26 0.68
CA LEU A 207 -15.26 7.86 0.28
C LEU A 207 -16.67 7.34 0.56
N ASP A 208 -17.25 7.66 1.74
CA ASP A 208 -18.61 7.27 2.11
C ASP A 208 -19.66 7.87 1.14
N GLN A 209 -19.49 9.13 0.75
CA GLN A 209 -20.36 9.78 -0.25
C GLN A 209 -20.27 9.08 -1.61
N HIS A 210 -19.05 8.70 -2.06
CA HIS A 210 -18.89 7.93 -3.28
C HIS A 210 -19.51 6.53 -3.16
N CYS A 211 -19.34 5.85 -2.02
CA CYS A 211 -19.97 4.56 -1.76
C CYS A 211 -21.50 4.66 -1.86
N ALA A 212 -22.12 5.68 -1.26
CA ALA A 212 -23.55 5.92 -1.37
C ALA A 212 -23.99 6.13 -2.83
N THR A 213 -23.22 6.86 -3.63
CA THR A 213 -23.49 7.08 -5.05
C THR A 213 -23.36 5.79 -5.88
N GLU A 214 -22.40 4.93 -5.54
CA GLU A 214 -22.13 3.66 -6.21
C GLU A 214 -23.00 2.49 -5.66
N GLY A 215 -23.87 2.75 -4.67
CA GLY A 215 -24.74 1.73 -4.06
C GLY A 215 -23.97 0.68 -3.24
N ARG A 216 -22.82 1.03 -2.66
CA ARG A 216 -21.95 0.10 -1.94
C ARG A 216 -21.88 0.44 -0.44
N ASP A 217 -21.88 -0.59 0.41
CA ASP A 217 -21.65 -0.41 1.85
C ASP A 217 -20.21 0.07 2.08
N PRO A 218 -19.98 1.26 2.67
CA PRO A 218 -18.65 1.77 2.97
C PRO A 218 -17.89 0.92 4.00
N LYS A 219 -18.59 0.14 4.83
CA LYS A 219 -17.98 -0.78 5.81
C LYS A 219 -17.35 -2.00 5.15
N ALA A 220 -17.71 -2.31 3.90
CA ALA A 220 -17.08 -3.36 3.12
C ALA A 220 -15.66 -2.98 2.62
N ILE A 221 -15.21 -1.75 2.86
CA ILE A 221 -13.89 -1.27 2.47
C ILE A 221 -13.03 -1.07 3.71
N LEU A 222 -12.00 -1.92 3.87
CA LEU A 222 -10.98 -1.71 4.88
C LEU A 222 -10.25 -0.39 4.59
N ARG A 223 -10.14 0.50 5.58
CA ARG A 223 -9.38 1.75 5.47
C ARG A 223 -8.04 1.58 6.14
N SER A 224 -6.99 2.00 5.46
CA SER A 224 -5.65 2.01 6.02
C SER A 224 -4.94 3.33 5.81
N ALA A 225 -4.05 3.63 6.75
CA ALA A 225 -3.19 4.79 6.73
C ALA A 225 -1.72 4.38 6.60
N VAL A 226 -0.92 5.22 5.95
CA VAL A 226 0.54 5.18 6.06
C VAL A 226 0.97 6.32 6.97
N MET A 227 1.64 6.01 8.08
CA MET A 227 2.17 7.00 9.02
C MET A 227 3.61 6.69 9.40
N VAL A 228 4.40 7.74 9.59
CA VAL A 228 5.83 7.65 9.96
C VAL A 228 5.96 7.51 11.47
N LEU A 229 6.44 6.37 11.92
CA LEU A 229 6.66 6.09 13.33
C LEU A 229 7.94 6.73 13.85
N GLY A 230 7.90 7.27 15.08
CA GLY A 230 9.10 7.66 15.81
C GLY A 230 8.84 7.82 17.29
N PHE A 231 9.74 7.30 18.13
CA PHE A 231 9.69 7.52 19.57
C PHE A 231 10.52 8.75 19.93
N ALA A 232 9.95 9.64 20.74
CA ALA A 232 10.60 10.83 21.25
C ALA A 232 10.06 11.16 22.65
N ASP A 233 10.96 11.57 23.55
CA ASP A 233 10.60 11.86 24.94
C ASP A 233 10.18 13.33 25.14
N ASP A 234 10.51 14.19 24.16
CA ASP A 234 10.22 15.61 24.20
C ASP A 234 9.72 16.15 22.83
N ARG A 235 9.30 17.41 22.86
CA ARG A 235 8.82 18.12 21.66
C ARG A 235 9.91 18.32 20.62
N ALA A 236 11.15 18.54 21.01
CA ALA A 236 12.26 18.76 20.09
C ALA A 236 12.55 17.49 19.27
N GLY A 237 12.47 16.31 19.91
CA GLY A 237 12.56 15.02 19.24
C GLY A 237 11.43 14.80 18.22
N VAL A 238 10.19 15.13 18.56
CA VAL A 238 9.06 15.06 17.63
C VAL A 238 9.27 15.98 16.44
N GLU A 239 9.65 17.23 16.66
CA GLU A 239 9.92 18.22 15.60
C GLU A 239 11.07 17.79 14.68
N LYS A 240 12.08 17.08 15.22
CA LYS A 240 13.17 16.51 14.40
C LYS A 240 12.64 15.45 13.42
N ILE A 241 11.76 14.58 13.88
CA ILE A 241 11.13 13.55 13.03
C ILE A 241 10.24 14.19 11.97
N GLU A 242 9.43 15.19 12.35
CA GLU A 242 8.60 15.95 11.42
C GLU A 242 9.44 16.65 10.34
N ARG A 243 10.53 17.30 10.71
CA ARG A 243 11.46 17.94 9.75
C ARG A 243 12.09 16.92 8.79
N ALA A 244 12.52 15.77 9.29
CA ALA A 244 13.07 14.71 8.44
C ALA A 244 12.03 14.21 7.42
N TYR A 245 10.77 14.03 7.85
CA TYR A 245 9.67 13.70 6.96
C TYR A 245 9.41 14.78 5.90
N MET A 246 9.35 16.07 6.32
CA MET A 246 9.15 17.17 5.38
C MET A 246 10.25 17.23 4.31
N GLN A 247 11.51 17.09 4.72
CA GLN A 247 12.65 17.09 3.79
C GLN A 247 12.61 15.90 2.82
N ARG A 248 12.29 14.71 3.32
CA ARG A 248 12.26 13.49 2.50
C ARG A 248 11.10 13.45 1.53
N MET A 249 9.93 13.92 1.95
CA MET A 249 8.67 13.77 1.22
C MET A 249 8.18 15.05 0.54
N GLY A 250 8.86 16.18 0.72
CA GLY A 250 8.40 17.47 0.22
C GLY A 250 7.07 17.92 0.83
N ALA A 251 6.80 17.49 2.07
CA ALA A 251 5.57 17.80 2.79
C ALA A 251 5.68 19.14 3.52
N ASP A 252 4.55 19.86 3.65
CA ASP A 252 4.43 21.01 4.55
C ASP A 252 4.28 20.59 6.02
N ALA A 253 4.35 21.56 6.93
CA ALA A 253 4.28 21.32 8.37
C ALA A 253 2.92 20.78 8.84
N GLU A 254 1.82 21.13 8.17
CA GLU A 254 0.49 20.64 8.52
C GLU A 254 0.37 19.14 8.18
N LYS A 255 0.78 18.76 6.98
CA LYS A 255 0.81 17.38 6.54
C LYS A 255 1.78 16.55 7.37
N ALA A 256 2.93 17.11 7.77
CA ALA A 256 3.88 16.42 8.65
C ALA A 256 3.25 16.14 10.03
N ARG A 257 2.64 17.15 10.66
CA ARG A 257 1.95 16.95 11.93
C ARG A 257 0.82 15.93 11.86
N ASP A 258 0.08 15.85 10.75
CA ASP A 258 -0.94 14.82 10.58
C ASP A 258 -0.34 13.43 10.38
N THR A 259 0.65 13.29 9.48
CA THR A 259 1.17 12.00 9.02
C THR A 259 2.23 11.37 9.94
N VAL A 260 2.96 12.17 10.74
CA VAL A 260 3.99 11.66 11.64
C VAL A 260 3.35 11.16 12.94
N LEU A 261 3.56 9.88 13.26
CA LEU A 261 3.17 9.20 14.48
C LEU A 261 4.36 9.20 15.44
N ALA A 262 4.61 10.32 16.12
CA ALA A 262 5.79 10.48 16.97
C ALA A 262 5.45 11.02 18.35
N GLY A 263 6.30 10.68 19.33
CA GLY A 263 6.23 11.10 20.72
C GLY A 263 6.46 9.96 21.71
N SER A 264 6.00 10.16 22.94
CA SER A 264 5.98 9.10 23.96
C SER A 264 4.98 8.00 23.58
N VAL A 265 5.08 6.85 24.22
CA VAL A 265 4.15 5.73 24.01
C VAL A 265 2.68 6.18 24.20
N SER A 266 2.40 7.02 25.19
CA SER A 266 1.05 7.56 25.42
C SER A 266 0.59 8.43 24.25
N GLN A 267 1.40 9.37 23.79
CA GLN A 267 1.07 10.25 22.66
C GLN A 267 0.84 9.49 21.35
N ILE A 268 1.62 8.44 21.12
CA ILE A 268 1.43 7.54 19.99
C ILE A 268 0.10 6.82 20.10
N LYS A 269 -0.24 6.27 21.28
CA LYS A 269 -1.54 5.62 21.54
C LYS A 269 -2.71 6.58 21.35
N ASP A 270 -2.62 7.81 21.87
CA ASP A 270 -3.66 8.82 21.72
C ASP A 270 -3.92 9.16 20.24
N LYS A 271 -2.87 9.24 19.45
CA LYS A 271 -2.99 9.51 18.00
C LYS A 271 -3.57 8.30 17.24
N LEU A 272 -3.21 7.08 17.63
CA LEU A 272 -3.78 5.85 17.06
C LEU A 272 -5.26 5.68 17.45
N ALA A 273 -5.67 6.04 18.66
CA ALA A 273 -7.08 6.03 19.05
C ALA A 273 -7.91 6.93 18.13
N ARG A 274 -7.43 8.17 17.89
CA ARG A 274 -8.10 9.08 16.94
C ARG A 274 -8.11 8.55 15.50
N LEU A 275 -7.08 7.81 15.10
CA LEU A 275 -7.03 7.17 13.79
C LEU A 275 -8.08 6.04 13.70
N GLN A 276 -8.26 5.27 14.77
CA GLN A 276 -9.29 4.23 14.86
C GLN A 276 -10.71 4.84 14.86
N GLU A 277 -10.93 5.95 15.54
CA GLU A 277 -12.17 6.73 15.50
C GLU A 277 -12.49 7.25 14.08
N ALA A 278 -11.45 7.58 13.28
CA ALA A 278 -11.58 7.91 11.87
C ALA A 278 -11.89 6.69 10.96
N GLY A 279 -12.12 5.52 11.55
CA GLY A 279 -12.50 4.29 10.85
C GLY A 279 -11.34 3.50 10.25
N VAL A 280 -10.10 3.77 10.66
CA VAL A 280 -8.93 3.06 10.16
C VAL A 280 -8.79 1.71 10.85
N GLY A 281 -8.77 0.64 10.05
CA GLY A 281 -8.60 -0.73 10.51
C GLY A 281 -7.17 -1.28 10.36
N MET A 282 -6.31 -0.59 9.59
CA MET A 282 -4.93 -1.03 9.37
C MET A 282 -3.95 0.14 9.25
N LEU A 283 -2.78 0.03 9.90
CA LEU A 283 -1.71 1.00 9.82
C LEU A 283 -0.49 0.39 9.14
N PHE A 284 0.06 1.09 8.14
CA PHE A 284 1.33 0.77 7.51
C PHE A 284 2.43 1.69 8.03
N ILE A 285 3.56 1.11 8.45
CA ILE A 285 4.73 1.84 8.93
C ILE A 285 5.86 1.73 7.90
N PRO A 286 6.24 2.85 7.23
CA PRO A 286 7.29 2.87 6.22
C PRO A 286 8.66 2.74 6.88
N THR A 287 9.38 1.65 6.58
CA THR A 287 10.67 1.36 7.20
C THR A 287 11.82 2.21 6.66
N PHE A 288 11.71 2.70 5.43
CA PHE A 288 12.71 3.60 4.81
C PHE A 288 12.74 5.01 5.40
N LEU A 289 11.88 5.30 6.38
CA LEU A 289 11.85 6.52 7.19
C LEU A 289 12.23 6.25 8.66
N LEU A 290 12.62 5.02 8.97
CA LEU A 290 13.16 4.60 10.27
C LEU A 290 14.70 4.57 10.24
N PRO A 291 15.36 4.34 11.38
CA PRO A 291 16.82 4.05 11.41
C PRO A 291 17.20 2.91 10.47
N ALA A 292 18.50 2.84 10.12
CA ALA A 292 19.03 1.82 9.19
C ALA A 292 18.64 0.39 9.59
N ASP A 293 18.68 0.05 10.88
CA ASP A 293 18.00 -1.14 11.40
C ASP A 293 16.65 -0.70 12.01
N PRO A 294 15.52 -0.98 11.35
CA PRO A 294 14.22 -0.58 11.86
C PRO A 294 13.69 -1.50 12.97
N ARG A 295 14.26 -2.71 13.13
CA ARG A 295 13.73 -3.76 14.02
C ARG A 295 13.54 -3.30 15.48
N PRO A 296 14.50 -2.62 16.13
CA PRO A 296 14.29 -2.17 17.52
C PRO A 296 13.10 -1.23 17.67
N THR A 297 12.88 -0.33 16.71
CA THR A 297 11.73 0.59 16.71
C THR A 297 10.42 -0.17 16.49
N LEU A 298 10.42 -1.13 15.59
CA LEU A 298 9.25 -1.96 15.28
C LEU A 298 8.91 -2.87 16.46
N ASP A 299 9.89 -3.46 17.13
CA ASP A 299 9.70 -4.31 18.33
C ASP A 299 9.14 -3.51 19.50
N ARG A 300 9.69 -2.31 19.74
CA ARG A 300 9.14 -1.42 20.76
C ARG A 300 7.68 -1.07 20.48
N PHE A 301 7.35 -0.77 19.24
CA PHE A 301 5.96 -0.51 18.83
C PHE A 301 5.05 -1.73 19.09
N MET A 302 5.49 -2.91 18.71
CA MET A 302 4.71 -4.15 18.91
C MET A 302 4.56 -4.52 20.38
N ALA A 303 5.56 -4.23 21.23
CA ALA A 303 5.52 -4.55 22.66
C ALA A 303 4.72 -3.51 23.45
N GLU A 304 4.92 -2.22 23.19
CA GLU A 304 4.42 -1.15 24.06
C GLU A 304 3.13 -0.47 23.53
N VAL A 305 2.90 -0.48 22.22
CA VAL A 305 1.79 0.26 21.58
C VAL A 305 0.71 -0.69 21.03
N ALA A 306 1.08 -1.62 20.18
CA ALA A 306 0.15 -2.46 19.43
C ALA A 306 -0.86 -3.24 20.30
N PRO A 307 -0.51 -3.77 21.50
CA PRO A 307 -1.44 -4.53 22.32
C PRO A 307 -2.70 -3.76 22.71
N ALA A 308 -2.63 -2.43 22.84
CA ALA A 308 -3.78 -1.59 23.21
C ALA A 308 -4.86 -1.50 22.09
N PHE A 309 -4.54 -1.91 20.85
CA PHE A 309 -5.39 -1.78 19.67
C PHE A 309 -5.74 -3.12 19.01
N ARG A 310 -5.22 -4.20 19.55
CA ARG A 310 -5.57 -5.56 19.12
C ARG A 310 -6.73 -6.07 19.98
N SER A 311 -7.85 -6.30 19.34
CA SER A 311 -8.99 -7.05 19.93
C SER A 311 -8.89 -8.52 19.58
#